data_2d29b899e48b65d33dd71110faf99164
#
_entry.id   2d29b899e48b65d33dd71110faf99164
#
_cell.length_a   1.000
_cell.length_b   1.000
_cell.length_c   1.000
_cell.angle_alpha   90.00
_cell.angle_beta   90.00
_cell.angle_gamma   90.00
#
_symmetry.space_group_name_H-M   'P 1'
#
loop_
_entity.id
_entity.type
_entity.pdbx_description
1 polymer ?
#
loop_
_entity_poly.entity_id
_entity_poly.type
_entity_poly.pdbx_seq_one_letter_code
_entity_poly.pdbx_strand_id
1 'polypeptide(L)'
;NTYILSWEGFCGNASKGYSDAHLMANALNVASKYCNLNPYIILYIRPQEEFIGSYYSQTVKDGKTKSIQEFLHDLPSDSFNWLKLTETFERQFGADQVVVERYCRELFPGKNEILKNFCTHLSINIRGLTFPLSSINSAKNAGWSKSMIEIARRLNAQVSKDEQQTMKEIFHN
;
A
#
# COMPACT_ATOMS: atom_id res chain seq x y z
N ASN A 1 -15.38 5.08 22.43
CA ASN A 1 -15.19 5.65 21.10
C ASN A 1 -14.24 4.77 20.31
N THR A 2 -14.56 4.53 19.04
CA THR A 2 -13.68 3.82 18.08
C THR A 2 -13.04 4.83 17.15
N TYR A 3 -11.75 4.72 16.94
CA TYR A 3 -10.98 5.54 16.00
C TYR A 3 -10.41 4.64 14.90
N ILE A 4 -10.45 5.11 13.66
CA ILE A 4 -9.89 4.40 12.51
C ILE A 4 -8.71 5.22 12.00
N LEU A 5 -7.54 4.60 11.94
CA LEU A 5 -6.34 5.15 11.34
C LEU A 5 -5.98 4.29 10.12
N SER A 6 -5.80 4.93 8.97
CA SER A 6 -5.43 4.23 7.73
C SER A 6 -4.28 4.97 7.07
N TRP A 7 -3.15 4.28 6.94
CA TRP A 7 -1.97 4.81 6.26
C TRP A 7 -1.00 3.69 5.87
N GLU A 8 -0.52 3.71 4.64
CA GLU A 8 0.45 2.71 4.14
C GLU A 8 1.77 2.72 4.93
N GLY A 9 2.21 3.89 5.40
CA GLY A 9 3.43 4.04 6.18
C GLY A 9 3.42 3.33 7.54
N PHE A 10 2.29 2.84 8.03
CA PHE A 10 2.25 2.03 9.25
C PHE A 10 2.97 0.68 9.10
N CYS A 11 3.13 0.18 7.88
CA CYS A 11 3.92 -1.02 7.59
C CYS A 11 5.44 -0.76 7.55
N GLY A 12 5.88 0.49 7.64
CA GLY A 12 7.28 0.88 7.47
C GLY A 12 7.56 1.50 6.10
N ASN A 13 8.82 1.55 5.72
CA ASN A 13 9.24 2.17 4.47
C ASN A 13 9.36 1.14 3.34
N ALA A 14 8.54 1.31 2.30
CA ALA A 14 8.57 0.43 1.13
C ALA A 14 9.94 0.44 0.40
N SER A 15 10.68 1.57 0.42
CA SER A 15 12.03 1.64 -0.18
C SER A 15 13.07 0.76 0.54
N LYS A 16 12.75 0.35 1.76
CA LYS A 16 13.54 -0.60 2.57
C LYS A 16 12.94 -2.00 2.58
N GLY A 17 11.97 -2.26 1.72
CA GLY A 17 11.24 -3.54 1.71
C GLY A 17 10.49 -3.86 3.00
N TYR A 18 10.12 -2.81 3.77
CA TYR A 18 9.50 -2.90 5.10
C TYR A 18 10.38 -3.55 6.19
N SER A 19 11.71 -3.57 6.02
CA SER A 19 12.63 -4.08 7.05
C SER A 19 12.56 -3.31 8.37
N ASP A 20 12.06 -2.08 8.34
CA ASP A 20 11.85 -1.20 9.49
C ASP A 20 10.42 -1.24 10.08
N ALA A 21 9.59 -2.19 9.68
CA ALA A 21 8.23 -2.38 10.19
C ALA A 21 8.16 -2.49 11.73
N HIS A 22 9.20 -3.09 12.34
CA HIS A 22 9.29 -3.23 13.78
C HIS A 22 9.36 -1.88 14.52
N LEU A 23 9.94 -0.84 13.91
CA LEU A 23 9.98 0.51 14.48
C LEU A 23 8.58 1.13 14.49
N MET A 24 7.84 0.95 13.40
CA MET A 24 6.46 1.46 13.30
C MET A 24 5.51 0.72 14.23
N ALA A 25 5.58 -0.61 14.26
CA ALA A 25 4.78 -1.41 15.18
C ALA A 25 5.04 -1.05 16.65
N ASN A 26 6.30 -0.84 17.02
CA ASN A 26 6.67 -0.38 18.37
C ASN A 26 6.13 1.04 18.65
N ALA A 27 6.28 1.97 17.72
CA ALA A 27 5.78 3.34 17.90
C ALA A 27 4.25 3.36 18.09
N LEU A 28 3.51 2.59 17.29
CA LEU A 28 2.07 2.44 17.41
C LEU A 28 1.68 1.83 18.77
N ASN A 29 2.40 0.82 19.23
CA ASN A 29 2.15 0.18 20.52
C ASN A 29 2.39 1.16 21.68
N VAL A 30 3.48 1.94 21.65
CA VAL A 30 3.75 2.97 22.65
C VAL A 30 2.67 4.03 22.64
N ALA A 31 2.29 4.54 21.48
CA ALA A 31 1.26 5.56 21.34
C ALA A 31 -0.11 5.05 21.84
N SER A 32 -0.48 3.81 21.51
CA SER A 32 -1.73 3.21 21.95
C SER A 32 -1.80 3.08 23.49
N LYS A 33 -0.72 2.65 24.12
CA LYS A 33 -0.62 2.58 25.59
C LYS A 33 -0.72 3.95 26.23
N TYR A 34 -0.03 4.94 25.67
CA TYR A 34 -0.10 6.31 26.18
C TYR A 34 -1.51 6.89 26.10
N CYS A 35 -2.23 6.59 25.02
CA CYS A 35 -3.61 7.03 24.82
C CYS A 35 -4.67 6.11 25.47
N ASN A 36 -4.26 5.04 26.16
CA ASN A 36 -5.15 4.02 26.72
C ASN A 36 -6.11 3.44 25.66
N LEU A 37 -5.57 3.11 24.51
CA LEU A 37 -6.29 2.49 23.40
C LEU A 37 -5.95 1.00 23.28
N ASN A 38 -6.91 0.21 22.82
CA ASN A 38 -6.72 -1.21 22.48
C ASN A 38 -6.72 -1.33 20.95
N PRO A 39 -5.55 -1.43 20.29
CA PRO A 39 -5.49 -1.48 18.85
C PRO A 39 -5.98 -2.81 18.30
N TYR A 40 -6.69 -2.74 17.16
CA TYR A 40 -7.02 -3.87 16.31
C TYR A 40 -6.43 -3.60 14.93
N ILE A 41 -5.55 -4.47 14.47
CA ILE A 41 -4.74 -4.27 13.28
C ILE A 41 -5.33 -5.06 12.12
N ILE A 42 -5.56 -4.41 10.99
CA ILE A 42 -6.00 -5.05 9.76
C ILE A 42 -4.95 -4.79 8.68
N LEU A 43 -4.27 -5.84 8.24
CA LEU A 43 -3.25 -5.80 7.19
C LEU A 43 -3.84 -6.33 5.90
N TYR A 44 -3.99 -5.47 4.88
CA TYR A 44 -4.30 -5.89 3.53
C TYR A 44 -3.01 -6.11 2.75
N ILE A 45 -2.72 -7.36 2.41
CA ILE A 45 -1.52 -7.73 1.68
C ILE A 45 -1.84 -8.17 0.25
N ARG A 46 -1.01 -7.77 -0.70
CA ARG A 46 -1.09 -8.22 -2.10
C ARG A 46 -0.18 -9.41 -2.34
N PRO A 47 -0.44 -10.22 -3.38
CA PRO A 47 0.58 -11.10 -3.93
C PRO A 47 1.88 -10.31 -4.13
N GLN A 48 3.00 -10.88 -3.69
CA GLN A 48 4.28 -10.16 -3.61
C GLN A 48 4.72 -9.61 -4.97
N GLU A 49 4.57 -10.39 -6.03
CA GLU A 49 4.89 -10.00 -7.40
C GLU A 49 4.05 -8.81 -7.90
N GLU A 50 2.74 -8.79 -7.59
CA GLU A 50 1.86 -7.68 -7.94
C GLU A 50 2.22 -6.41 -7.18
N PHE A 51 2.56 -6.56 -5.90
CA PHE A 51 3.00 -5.43 -5.07
C PHE A 51 4.30 -4.84 -5.59
N ILE A 52 5.31 -5.67 -5.87
CA ILE A 52 6.61 -5.25 -6.41
C ILE A 52 6.43 -4.53 -7.75
N GLY A 53 5.62 -5.09 -8.66
CA GLY A 53 5.33 -4.45 -9.95
C GLY A 53 4.65 -3.09 -9.80
N SER A 54 3.68 -2.98 -8.90
CA SER A 54 3.01 -1.71 -8.58
C SER A 54 3.97 -0.70 -7.98
N TYR A 55 4.80 -1.14 -7.03
CA TYR A 55 5.78 -0.28 -6.39
C TYR A 55 6.86 0.20 -7.36
N TYR A 56 7.38 -0.68 -8.23
CA TYR A 56 8.27 -0.28 -9.30
C TYR A 56 7.64 0.78 -10.21
N SER A 57 6.39 0.56 -10.63
CA SER A 57 5.66 1.55 -11.44
C SER A 57 5.58 2.91 -10.74
N GLN A 58 5.34 2.92 -9.43
CA GLN A 58 5.32 4.16 -8.64
C GLN A 58 6.69 4.84 -8.62
N THR A 59 7.78 4.08 -8.45
CA THR A 59 9.14 4.67 -8.47
C THR A 59 9.46 5.34 -9.80
N VAL A 60 9.03 4.76 -10.92
CA VAL A 60 9.19 5.37 -12.25
C VAL A 60 8.33 6.64 -12.37
N LYS A 61 7.09 6.62 -11.88
CA LYS A 61 6.23 7.80 -11.80
C LYS A 61 6.87 8.92 -10.99
N ASP A 62 7.65 8.56 -9.96
CA ASP A 62 8.38 9.52 -9.11
C ASP A 62 9.73 9.95 -9.71
N GLY A 63 9.95 9.67 -11.00
CA GLY A 63 11.09 10.15 -11.76
C GLY A 63 12.32 9.25 -11.70
N LYS A 64 12.20 8.01 -11.18
CA LYS A 64 13.32 7.07 -11.17
C LYS A 64 13.58 6.50 -12.56
N THR A 65 14.85 6.15 -12.83
CA THR A 65 15.35 5.74 -14.15
C THR A 65 15.82 4.29 -14.21
N LYS A 66 15.90 3.59 -13.06
CA LYS A 66 16.34 2.19 -13.00
C LYS A 66 15.41 1.27 -13.76
N SER A 67 15.99 0.31 -14.47
CA SER A 67 15.23 -0.81 -15.03
C SER A 67 14.63 -1.67 -13.94
N ILE A 68 13.65 -2.52 -14.27
CA ILE A 68 13.07 -3.44 -13.30
C ILE A 68 14.12 -4.42 -12.74
N GLN A 69 15.10 -4.83 -13.56
CA GLN A 69 16.18 -5.73 -13.14
C GLN A 69 17.09 -5.04 -12.10
N GLU A 70 17.49 -3.80 -12.37
CA GLU A 70 18.29 -3.01 -11.42
C GLU A 70 17.52 -2.72 -10.14
N PHE A 71 16.23 -2.40 -10.27
CA PHE A 71 15.37 -2.19 -9.12
C PHE A 71 15.27 -3.45 -8.25
N LEU A 72 15.04 -4.62 -8.83
CA LEU A 72 14.97 -5.90 -8.12
C LEU A 72 16.31 -6.28 -7.48
N HIS A 73 17.41 -6.00 -8.16
CA HIS A 73 18.76 -6.27 -7.65
C HIS A 73 19.07 -5.42 -6.40
N ASP A 74 18.56 -4.20 -6.35
CA ASP A 74 18.79 -3.28 -5.23
C ASP A 74 17.90 -3.53 -4.02
N LEU A 75 16.82 -4.31 -4.18
CA LEU A 75 15.98 -4.68 -3.06
C LEU A 75 16.73 -5.62 -2.10
N PRO A 76 16.66 -5.36 -0.80
CA PRO A 76 17.12 -6.34 0.18
C PRO A 76 16.46 -7.71 -0.05
N SER A 77 17.19 -8.79 0.16
CA SER A 77 16.72 -10.17 -0.09
C SER A 77 15.43 -10.55 0.65
N ASP A 78 15.15 -9.87 1.75
CA ASP A 78 13.98 -10.11 2.62
C ASP A 78 12.88 -9.05 2.43
N SER A 79 12.95 -8.31 1.32
CA SER A 79 11.98 -7.26 1.02
C SER A 79 10.58 -7.82 0.81
N PHE A 80 9.60 -7.11 1.37
CA PHE A 80 8.18 -7.45 1.23
C PHE A 80 7.84 -8.86 1.70
N ASN A 81 8.52 -9.33 2.73
CA ASN A 81 8.22 -10.59 3.38
C ASN A 81 6.97 -10.41 4.27
N TRP A 82 5.82 -10.78 3.74
CA TRP A 82 4.52 -10.60 4.41
C TRP A 82 4.40 -11.41 5.68
N LEU A 83 5.00 -12.59 5.76
CA LEU A 83 5.02 -13.38 6.97
C LEU A 83 5.75 -12.64 8.10
N LYS A 84 6.96 -12.16 7.81
CA LYS A 84 7.74 -11.39 8.78
C LYS A 84 7.06 -10.09 9.21
N LEU A 85 6.37 -9.42 8.26
CA LEU A 85 5.56 -8.24 8.56
C LEU A 85 4.45 -8.61 9.55
N THR A 86 3.69 -9.66 9.28
CA THR A 86 2.60 -10.14 10.12
C THR A 86 3.11 -10.49 11.52
N GLU A 87 4.13 -11.33 11.62
CA GLU A 87 4.75 -11.73 12.90
C GLU A 87 5.25 -10.52 13.71
N THR A 88 5.70 -9.48 13.02
CA THR A 88 6.14 -8.24 13.68
C THR A 88 4.98 -7.55 14.39
N PHE A 89 3.83 -7.45 13.75
CA PHE A 89 2.64 -6.88 14.37
C PHE A 89 2.03 -7.79 15.43
N GLU A 90 1.95 -9.09 15.19
CA GLU A 90 1.45 -10.06 16.16
C GLU A 90 2.26 -10.07 17.47
N ARG A 91 3.58 -9.92 17.35
CA ARG A 91 4.47 -9.81 18.53
C ARG A 91 4.21 -8.58 19.36
N GLN A 92 3.81 -7.47 18.73
CA GLN A 92 3.57 -6.20 19.42
C GLN A 92 2.16 -6.09 20.00
N PHE A 93 1.16 -6.63 19.31
CA PHE A 93 -0.24 -6.42 19.63
C PHE A 93 -0.96 -7.69 20.11
N GLY A 94 -0.38 -8.86 19.88
CA GLY A 94 -1.01 -10.17 20.08
C GLY A 94 -1.66 -10.68 18.80
N ALA A 95 -1.58 -12.00 18.56
CA ALA A 95 -2.13 -12.63 17.34
C ALA A 95 -3.65 -12.40 17.21
N ASP A 96 -4.39 -12.37 18.31
CA ASP A 96 -5.83 -12.13 18.32
C ASP A 96 -6.22 -10.70 17.93
N GLN A 97 -5.26 -9.77 17.92
CA GLN A 97 -5.47 -8.37 17.57
C GLN A 97 -5.00 -8.05 16.14
N VAL A 98 -4.50 -9.03 15.39
CA VAL A 98 -3.99 -8.84 14.03
C VAL A 98 -4.75 -9.71 13.06
N VAL A 99 -5.37 -9.08 12.07
CA VAL A 99 -6.03 -9.77 10.96
C VAL A 99 -5.27 -9.48 9.67
N VAL A 100 -5.01 -10.52 8.90
CA VAL A 100 -4.34 -10.41 7.60
C VAL A 100 -5.33 -10.81 6.50
N GLU A 101 -5.56 -9.89 5.58
CA GLU A 101 -6.44 -10.08 4.43
C GLU A 101 -5.66 -10.05 3.13
N ARG A 102 -5.92 -11.03 2.27
CA ARG A 102 -5.35 -11.03 0.92
C ARG A 102 -6.11 -10.04 0.04
N TYR A 103 -5.43 -9.02 -0.45
CA TYR A 103 -5.98 -8.07 -1.42
C TYR A 103 -5.67 -8.51 -2.85
N CYS A 104 -6.67 -9.02 -3.55
CA CYS A 104 -6.59 -9.33 -4.98
C CYS A 104 -7.94 -9.08 -5.65
N ARG A 105 -7.93 -8.90 -6.99
CA ARG A 105 -9.16 -8.59 -7.74
C ARG A 105 -10.22 -9.68 -7.67
N GLU A 106 -9.79 -10.92 -7.55
CA GLU A 106 -10.68 -12.08 -7.48
C GLU A 106 -11.53 -12.07 -6.20
N LEU A 107 -10.95 -11.61 -5.09
CA LEU A 107 -11.64 -11.52 -3.81
C LEU A 107 -12.46 -10.23 -3.67
N PHE A 108 -12.06 -9.18 -4.36
CA PHE A 108 -12.71 -7.86 -4.32
C PHE A 108 -13.09 -7.38 -5.73
N PRO A 109 -13.99 -8.09 -6.45
CA PRO A 109 -14.35 -7.76 -7.83
C PRO A 109 -15.17 -6.48 -7.97
N GLY A 110 -15.86 -6.08 -6.91
CA GLY A 110 -16.72 -4.90 -6.89
C GLY A 110 -16.04 -3.67 -6.29
N LYS A 111 -16.51 -2.49 -6.68
CA LYS A 111 -15.94 -1.20 -6.26
C LYS A 111 -15.89 -0.99 -4.75
N ASN A 112 -16.80 -1.59 -3.99
CA ASN A 112 -16.93 -1.38 -2.55
C ASN A 112 -16.65 -2.65 -1.73
N GLU A 113 -16.17 -3.72 -2.36
CA GLU A 113 -16.00 -5.01 -1.66
C GLU A 113 -14.94 -4.95 -0.55
N ILE A 114 -13.83 -4.27 -0.80
CA ILE A 114 -12.80 -4.06 0.24
C ILE A 114 -13.35 -3.27 1.43
N LEU A 115 -14.19 -2.27 1.15
CA LEU A 115 -14.78 -1.45 2.21
C LEU A 115 -15.82 -2.24 3.02
N LYS A 116 -16.60 -3.11 2.35
CA LYS A 116 -17.52 -4.02 3.04
C LYS A 116 -16.76 -5.03 3.91
N ASN A 117 -15.69 -5.62 3.38
CA ASN A 117 -14.82 -6.52 4.13
C ASN A 117 -14.24 -5.82 5.37
N PHE A 118 -13.68 -4.61 5.19
CA PHE A 118 -13.18 -3.81 6.29
C PHE A 118 -14.26 -3.54 7.36
N CYS A 119 -15.47 -3.15 6.97
CA CYS A 119 -16.57 -2.93 7.88
C CYS A 119 -16.98 -4.23 8.62
N THR A 120 -16.89 -5.38 7.95
CA THR A 120 -17.17 -6.68 8.55
C THR A 120 -16.20 -6.99 9.69
N HIS A 121 -14.90 -6.76 9.51
CA HIS A 121 -13.90 -6.95 10.58
C HIS A 121 -14.16 -6.07 11.79
N LEU A 122 -14.73 -4.90 11.58
CA LEU A 122 -15.07 -3.96 12.65
C LEU A 122 -16.48 -4.15 13.20
N SER A 123 -17.23 -5.16 12.75
CA SER A 123 -18.64 -5.37 13.09
C SER A 123 -19.52 -4.15 12.83
N ILE A 124 -19.14 -3.34 11.83
CA ILE A 124 -19.91 -2.15 11.45
C ILE A 124 -21.06 -2.59 10.55
N ASN A 125 -22.30 -2.25 10.95
CA ASN A 125 -23.46 -2.48 10.09
C ASN A 125 -23.47 -1.50 8.91
N ILE A 126 -23.28 -2.03 7.72
CA ILE A 126 -23.26 -1.24 6.47
C ILE A 126 -24.66 -0.97 5.88
N ARG A 127 -25.73 -1.51 6.47
CA ARG A 127 -27.11 -1.26 6.00
C ARG A 127 -27.44 0.22 6.19
N GLY A 128 -27.73 0.91 5.09
CA GLY A 128 -28.03 2.34 5.09
C GLY A 128 -26.80 3.26 4.96
N LEU A 129 -25.60 2.74 4.88
CA LEU A 129 -24.43 3.55 4.53
C LEU A 129 -24.44 3.85 3.03
N THR A 130 -24.38 5.13 2.69
CA THR A 130 -24.20 5.59 1.30
C THR A 130 -22.72 5.80 1.06
N PHE A 131 -22.14 5.01 0.16
CA PHE A 131 -20.74 5.21 -0.25
C PHE A 131 -20.70 6.27 -1.34
N PRO A 132 -19.88 7.34 -1.20
CA PRO A 132 -19.78 8.38 -2.20
C PRO A 132 -19.32 7.80 -3.53
N LEU A 133 -20.13 7.94 -4.59
CA LEU A 133 -19.79 7.53 -5.95
C LEU A 133 -18.57 8.30 -6.50
N SER A 134 -18.36 9.52 -6.00
CA SER A 134 -17.30 10.45 -6.46
C SER A 134 -15.90 10.06 -6.01
N SER A 135 -15.74 9.27 -4.93
CA SER A 135 -14.44 8.78 -4.50
C SER A 135 -13.90 7.64 -5.37
N ILE A 136 -14.70 7.16 -6.31
CA ILE A 136 -14.45 5.97 -7.14
C ILE A 136 -14.27 6.37 -8.60
N ASN A 137 -13.59 7.47 -8.87
CA ASN A 137 -13.04 7.68 -10.20
C ASN A 137 -11.91 6.67 -10.40
N SER A 138 -12.28 5.48 -10.86
CA SER A 138 -11.38 4.37 -11.21
C SER A 138 -10.31 4.78 -12.24
N ALA A 139 -10.51 5.88 -12.95
CA ALA A 139 -9.52 6.47 -13.85
C ALA A 139 -8.31 7.06 -13.12
N LYS A 140 -8.48 7.63 -11.90
CA LYS A 140 -7.36 8.24 -11.16
C LYS A 140 -6.29 7.24 -10.68
N ASN A 141 -6.63 5.96 -10.59
CA ASN A 141 -5.73 4.89 -10.15
C ASN A 141 -5.50 3.82 -11.23
N ALA A 142 -5.82 4.11 -12.48
CA ALA A 142 -5.45 3.23 -13.57
C ALA A 142 -3.91 3.09 -13.59
N GLY A 143 -3.43 1.87 -13.41
CA GLY A 143 -2.00 1.59 -13.49
C GLY A 143 -1.49 1.89 -14.91
N TRP A 144 -0.30 2.44 -15.03
CA TRP A 144 0.33 2.58 -16.35
C TRP A 144 0.61 1.21 -16.97
N SER A 145 0.45 1.10 -18.28
CA SER A 145 0.86 -0.09 -19.00
C SER A 145 2.38 -0.29 -18.92
N LYS A 146 2.84 -1.52 -19.12
CA LYS A 146 4.28 -1.82 -19.16
C LYS A 146 5.03 -0.94 -20.17
N SER A 147 4.43 -0.67 -21.34
CA SER A 147 5.02 0.20 -22.35
C SER A 147 5.12 1.66 -21.87
N MET A 148 4.08 2.17 -21.20
CA MET A 148 4.12 3.53 -20.63
C MET A 148 5.18 3.66 -19.55
N ILE A 149 5.31 2.66 -18.66
CA ILE A 149 6.35 2.64 -17.63
C ILE A 149 7.74 2.71 -18.28
N GLU A 150 7.99 1.91 -19.32
CA GLU A 150 9.29 1.89 -19.99
C GLU A 150 9.60 3.20 -20.73
N ILE A 151 8.61 3.80 -21.39
CA ILE A 151 8.75 5.12 -22.03
C ILE A 151 9.06 6.19 -20.97
N ALA A 152 8.27 6.25 -19.91
CA ALA A 152 8.48 7.21 -18.82
C ALA A 152 9.86 7.06 -18.18
N ARG A 153 10.29 5.83 -17.91
CA ARG A 153 11.61 5.55 -17.35
C ARG A 153 12.74 6.13 -18.20
N ARG A 154 12.66 5.94 -19.51
CA ARG A 154 13.68 6.46 -20.46
C ARG A 154 13.63 7.99 -20.54
N LEU A 155 12.44 8.56 -20.55
CA LEU A 155 12.28 10.01 -20.56
C LEU A 155 12.76 10.66 -19.28
N ASN A 156 12.53 10.04 -18.12
CA ASN A 156 13.00 10.53 -16.82
C ASN A 156 14.50 10.84 -16.78
N ALA A 157 15.29 10.13 -17.59
CA ALA A 157 16.73 10.37 -17.69
C ALA A 157 17.10 11.61 -18.50
N GLN A 158 16.15 12.19 -19.25
CA GLN A 158 16.40 13.24 -20.25
C GLN A 158 15.67 14.55 -19.95
N VAL A 159 14.70 14.51 -19.04
CA VAL A 159 13.83 15.64 -18.73
C VAL A 159 14.07 16.21 -17.33
N SER A 160 13.79 17.48 -17.16
CA SER A 160 13.80 18.14 -15.85
C SER A 160 12.66 17.67 -14.96
N LYS A 161 12.70 18.01 -13.66
CA LYS A 161 11.62 17.67 -12.72
C LYS A 161 10.27 18.30 -13.09
N ASP A 162 10.29 19.51 -13.64
CA ASP A 162 9.05 20.21 -14.04
C ASP A 162 8.42 19.53 -15.25
N GLU A 163 9.25 19.11 -16.22
CA GLU A 163 8.79 18.33 -17.37
C GLU A 163 8.28 16.93 -16.97
N GLN A 164 8.87 16.29 -15.94
CA GLN A 164 8.34 15.05 -15.37
C GLN A 164 6.93 15.21 -14.82
N GLN A 165 6.64 16.34 -14.20
CA GLN A 165 5.30 16.62 -13.69
C GLN A 165 4.29 16.75 -14.84
N THR A 166 4.66 17.45 -15.90
CA THR A 166 3.83 17.57 -17.13
C THR A 166 3.59 16.20 -17.78
N MET A 167 4.62 15.36 -17.85
CA MET A 167 4.46 13.98 -18.37
C MET A 167 3.47 13.15 -17.54
N LYS A 168 3.50 13.28 -16.22
CA LYS A 168 2.53 12.57 -15.36
C LYS A 168 1.09 12.95 -15.71
N GLU A 169 0.83 14.21 -15.96
CA GLU A 169 -0.50 14.71 -16.35
C GLU A 169 -0.95 14.16 -17.70
N ILE A 170 -0.04 14.10 -18.67
CA ILE A 170 -0.31 13.53 -20.01
C ILE A 170 -0.64 12.03 -19.92
N PHE A 171 0.09 11.28 -19.11
CA PHE A 171 -0.09 9.82 -18.99
C PHE A 171 -1.28 9.43 -18.08
N HIS A 172 -1.88 10.37 -17.38
CA HIS A 172 -3.08 10.15 -16.56
C HIS A 172 -4.40 10.48 -17.29
N ASN A 173 -4.35 11.16 -18.44
CA ASN A 173 -5.50 11.45 -19.30
C ASN A 173 -5.66 10.37 -20.37
#